data_2166a1e6f68939adc142fb74a2268422
#
_entry.id   2166a1e6f68939adc142fb74a2268422
#
_cell.length_a   1.000
_cell.length_b   1.000
_cell.length_c   1.000
_cell.angle_alpha   90.00
_cell.angle_beta   90.00
_cell.angle_gamma   90.00
#
_symmetry.space_group_name_H-M   'P 1'
#
loop_
_entity.id
_entity.type
_entity.pdbx_description
1 polymer ?
#
loop_
_entity_poly.entity_id
_entity_poly.type
_entity_poly.pdbx_seq_one_letter_code
_entity_poly.pdbx_strand_id
1 'polypeptide(L)'
;MLDVHPSGFYAWLQQPHSQRHQADLRLTEQIKQFWLESGCVYGYRKIHLDLRDSGQQCGVNRVWRLMKRVGIKAQVGYRSPRARKGEASIVSPNRLQRQFNPDAPDESWVTDITYIRTHEGWLYLAVVVDLFSRKIIGWSIQSRMTKDIVLNALLMAVWRRNPQKQVLVHSDQGSQYTSHEWQSFLKSHGLEGSMSRRGNCHDNAVAESFFQLLKRERIKKKIYGTREEARSDIFDYIEMFYNSKRRHGSSEQMSPTEYENQYYQRLGSV
;
A
#
# COMPACT_ATOMS: atom_id res chain seq x y z
N MET A 1 38.67 -41.22 14.58
CA MET A 1 37.59 -42.16 14.21
C MET A 1 36.28 -41.55 14.69
N LEU A 2 35.28 -41.44 13.83
CA LEU A 2 33.94 -41.04 14.27
C LEU A 2 33.28 -42.25 14.93
N ASP A 3 32.93 -42.13 16.21
CA ASP A 3 32.33 -43.19 17.03
C ASP A 3 30.85 -43.34 16.68
N VAL A 4 30.56 -43.77 15.44
CA VAL A 4 29.20 -43.94 14.92
C VAL A 4 28.92 -45.43 14.68
N HIS A 5 27.84 -45.93 15.27
CA HIS A 5 27.43 -47.33 15.08
C HIS A 5 27.12 -47.63 13.61
N PRO A 6 27.57 -48.73 13.00
CA PRO A 6 27.34 -49.04 11.58
C PRO A 6 25.88 -48.92 11.12
N SER A 7 24.91 -49.39 11.96
CA SER A 7 23.49 -49.27 11.65
C SER A 7 22.99 -47.80 11.50
N GLY A 8 23.55 -46.90 12.33
CA GLY A 8 23.26 -45.48 12.23
C GLY A 8 23.77 -44.85 10.93
N PHE A 9 24.99 -45.29 10.51
CA PHE A 9 25.56 -44.87 9.24
C PHE A 9 24.73 -45.32 8.03
N TYR A 10 24.33 -46.58 7.98
CA TYR A 10 23.53 -47.10 6.88
C TYR A 10 22.12 -46.51 6.87
N ALA A 11 21.49 -46.28 8.03
CA ALA A 11 20.22 -45.55 8.11
C ALA A 11 20.33 -44.10 7.62
N TRP A 12 21.42 -43.41 7.93
CA TRP A 12 21.72 -42.09 7.41
C TRP A 12 21.98 -42.08 5.90
N LEU A 13 22.65 -43.10 5.34
CA LEU A 13 22.83 -43.23 3.89
C LEU A 13 21.47 -43.39 3.16
N GLN A 14 20.53 -44.13 3.74
CA GLN A 14 19.20 -44.33 3.18
C GLN A 14 18.31 -43.10 3.34
N GLN A 15 18.41 -42.38 4.47
CA GLN A 15 17.64 -41.16 4.75
C GLN A 15 18.58 -40.08 5.35
N PRO A 16 19.37 -39.40 4.52
CA PRO A 16 20.35 -38.41 5.00
C PRO A 16 19.69 -37.16 5.61
N HIS A 17 18.39 -36.97 5.36
CA HIS A 17 17.65 -35.81 5.87
C HIS A 17 16.58 -36.28 6.85
N SER A 18 16.60 -35.72 8.06
CA SER A 18 15.52 -35.93 9.05
C SER A 18 14.17 -35.44 8.51
N GLN A 19 13.06 -36.00 9.02
CA GLN A 19 11.70 -35.55 8.70
C GLN A 19 11.55 -34.03 8.90
N ARG A 20 12.16 -33.50 9.95
CA ARG A 20 12.18 -32.05 10.22
C ARG A 20 12.91 -31.28 9.11
N HIS A 21 14.03 -31.79 8.62
CA HIS A 21 14.75 -31.16 7.52
C HIS A 21 13.95 -31.17 6.24
N GLN A 22 13.28 -32.25 5.90
CA GLN A 22 12.38 -32.33 4.74
C GLN A 22 11.21 -31.38 4.87
N ALA A 23 10.61 -31.27 6.06
CA ALA A 23 9.54 -30.30 6.34
C ALA A 23 10.05 -28.85 6.26
N ASP A 24 11.31 -28.57 6.66
CA ASP A 24 11.92 -27.26 6.52
C ASP A 24 12.18 -26.90 5.05
N LEU A 25 12.56 -27.86 4.21
CA LEU A 25 12.71 -27.64 2.76
C LEU A 25 11.37 -27.27 2.11
N ARG A 26 10.32 -28.05 2.34
CA ARG A 26 8.98 -27.76 1.81
C ARG A 26 8.46 -26.38 2.26
N LEU A 27 8.62 -26.08 3.55
CA LEU A 27 8.22 -24.79 4.10
C LEU A 27 9.05 -23.64 3.50
N THR A 28 10.33 -23.88 3.20
CA THR A 28 11.19 -22.86 2.57
C THR A 28 10.74 -22.53 1.15
N GLU A 29 10.28 -23.51 0.38
CA GLU A 29 9.74 -23.26 -0.97
C GLU A 29 8.45 -22.42 -0.90
N GLN A 30 7.55 -22.72 0.02
CA GLN A 30 6.35 -21.92 0.24
C GLN A 30 6.69 -20.49 0.71
N ILE A 31 7.67 -20.32 1.59
CA ILE A 31 8.19 -19.01 2.01
C ILE A 31 8.68 -18.20 0.80
N LYS A 32 9.46 -18.84 -0.11
CA LYS A 32 9.95 -18.21 -1.33
C LYS A 32 8.79 -17.78 -2.23
N GLN A 33 7.79 -18.67 -2.42
CA GLN A 33 6.63 -18.38 -3.23
C GLN A 33 5.87 -17.15 -2.70
N PHE A 34 5.46 -17.13 -1.43
CA PHE A 34 4.76 -15.98 -0.84
C PHE A 34 5.60 -14.69 -0.87
N TRP A 35 6.91 -14.82 -0.70
CA TRP A 35 7.80 -13.66 -0.81
C TRP A 35 7.81 -13.10 -2.25
N LEU A 36 7.87 -13.95 -3.28
CA LEU A 36 7.79 -13.55 -4.68
C LEU A 36 6.42 -12.95 -5.02
N GLU A 37 5.32 -13.56 -4.58
CA GLU A 37 3.96 -13.08 -4.77
C GLU A 37 3.73 -11.69 -4.14
N SER A 38 4.41 -11.40 -3.03
CA SER A 38 4.41 -10.07 -2.43
C SER A 38 5.26 -9.03 -3.19
N GLY A 39 5.85 -9.39 -4.32
CA GLY A 39 6.83 -8.55 -5.02
C GLY A 39 8.13 -8.36 -4.26
N CYS A 40 8.55 -9.35 -3.48
CA CYS A 40 9.75 -9.33 -2.63
C CYS A 40 9.72 -8.31 -1.48
N VAL A 41 8.51 -7.93 -1.04
CA VAL A 41 8.28 -6.88 -0.02
C VAL A 41 8.18 -7.45 1.39
N TYR A 42 7.52 -8.62 1.55
CA TYR A 42 7.13 -9.13 2.85
C TYR A 42 8.32 -9.64 3.68
N GLY A 43 8.27 -9.34 4.97
CA GLY A 43 9.14 -9.95 5.98
C GLY A 43 8.47 -11.13 6.67
N TYR A 44 9.22 -11.81 7.52
CA TYR A 44 8.83 -13.06 8.17
C TYR A 44 7.46 -13.03 8.87
N ARG A 45 7.03 -11.88 9.42
CA ARG A 45 5.72 -11.77 10.10
C ARG A 45 4.56 -11.89 9.12
N LYS A 46 4.64 -11.18 7.98
CA LYS A 46 3.58 -11.26 6.95
C LYS A 46 3.60 -12.58 6.21
N ILE A 47 4.79 -13.12 5.90
CA ILE A 47 4.94 -14.48 5.34
C ILE A 47 4.37 -15.54 6.28
N HIS A 48 4.58 -15.40 7.60
CA HIS A 48 3.97 -16.32 8.57
C HIS A 48 2.43 -16.27 8.53
N LEU A 49 1.84 -15.08 8.34
CA LEU A 49 0.39 -14.95 8.19
C LEU A 49 -0.10 -15.64 6.91
N ASP A 50 0.59 -15.45 5.78
CA ASP A 50 0.24 -16.08 4.52
C ASP A 50 0.33 -17.61 4.61
N LEU A 51 1.37 -18.14 5.27
CA LEU A 51 1.51 -19.57 5.55
C LEU A 51 0.38 -20.10 6.43
N ARG A 52 0.00 -19.36 7.49
CA ARG A 52 -1.11 -19.74 8.35
C ARG A 52 -2.44 -19.76 7.60
N ASP A 53 -2.70 -18.75 6.77
CA ASP A 53 -3.92 -18.65 5.97
C ASP A 53 -3.98 -19.73 4.89
N SER A 54 -2.83 -20.27 4.44
CA SER A 54 -2.74 -21.45 3.57
C SER A 54 -2.85 -22.80 4.34
N GLY A 55 -3.12 -22.76 5.65
CA GLY A 55 -3.27 -23.94 6.49
C GLY A 55 -1.96 -24.52 7.07
N GLN A 56 -0.81 -23.84 6.90
CA GLN A 56 0.47 -24.32 7.42
C GLN A 56 0.64 -23.98 8.91
N GLN A 57 0.83 -25.01 9.71
CA GLN A 57 1.12 -24.84 11.14
C GLN A 57 2.63 -24.69 11.37
N CYS A 58 3.08 -23.47 11.53
CA CYS A 58 4.48 -23.18 11.81
C CYS A 58 4.62 -21.97 12.75
N GLY A 59 5.63 -21.95 13.59
CA GLY A 59 5.91 -20.82 14.46
C GLY A 59 6.63 -19.69 13.72
N VAL A 60 6.35 -18.43 14.09
CA VAL A 60 6.95 -17.23 13.49
C VAL A 60 8.48 -17.22 13.52
N ASN A 61 9.10 -17.76 14.59
CA ASN A 61 10.55 -17.87 14.70
C ASN A 61 11.14 -18.92 13.75
N ARG A 62 10.37 -19.97 13.39
CA ARG A 62 10.80 -20.96 12.39
C ARG A 62 10.85 -20.30 11.01
N VAL A 63 9.84 -19.54 10.65
CA VAL A 63 9.80 -18.76 9.39
C VAL A 63 10.99 -17.81 9.31
N TRP A 64 11.24 -17.03 10.37
CA TRP A 64 12.38 -16.12 10.42
C TRP A 64 13.73 -16.82 10.19
N ARG A 65 13.96 -17.98 10.86
CA ARG A 65 15.20 -18.78 10.70
C ARG A 65 15.36 -19.30 9.27
N LEU A 66 14.28 -19.78 8.66
CA LEU A 66 14.32 -20.30 7.29
C LEU A 66 14.57 -19.18 6.29
N MET A 67 13.91 -18.05 6.41
CA MET A 67 14.17 -16.87 5.58
C MET A 67 15.64 -16.42 5.70
N LYS A 68 16.18 -16.36 6.92
CA LYS A 68 17.58 -16.00 7.16
C LYS A 68 18.54 -16.99 6.49
N ARG A 69 18.25 -18.29 6.55
CA ARG A 69 19.09 -19.36 5.95
C ARG A 69 19.20 -19.20 4.43
N VAL A 70 18.12 -18.83 3.75
CA VAL A 70 18.09 -18.66 2.29
C VAL A 70 18.29 -17.21 1.83
N GLY A 71 18.69 -16.31 2.74
CA GLY A 71 19.00 -14.92 2.40
C GLY A 71 17.80 -14.03 2.07
N ILE A 72 16.57 -14.49 2.31
CA ILE A 72 15.35 -13.71 2.06
C ILE A 72 15.17 -12.65 3.15
N LYS A 73 14.94 -11.41 2.75
CA LYS A 73 14.77 -10.25 3.65
C LYS A 73 13.56 -9.41 3.25
N ALA A 74 12.93 -8.80 4.28
CA ALA A 74 11.96 -7.73 4.04
C ALA A 74 12.60 -6.54 3.33
N GLN A 75 11.84 -5.85 2.51
CA GLN A 75 12.28 -4.58 1.98
C GLN A 75 12.21 -3.50 3.06
N VAL A 76 13.37 -2.97 3.44
CA VAL A 76 13.49 -1.89 4.43
C VAL A 76 13.60 -0.55 3.72
N GLY A 77 12.79 0.44 4.14
CA GLY A 77 12.85 1.80 3.59
C GLY A 77 14.03 2.60 4.13
N TYR A 78 14.56 3.51 3.31
CA TYR A 78 15.52 4.51 3.71
C TYR A 78 14.83 5.64 4.50
N ARG A 79 15.46 6.13 5.58
CA ARG A 79 15.02 7.33 6.28
C ARG A 79 15.47 8.55 5.48
N SER A 80 14.51 9.30 4.93
CA SER A 80 14.80 10.56 4.23
C SER A 80 15.09 11.69 5.22
N PRO A 81 16.05 12.61 4.94
CA PRO A 81 16.22 13.84 5.70
C PRO A 81 14.96 14.72 5.61
N ARG A 82 14.69 15.49 6.67
CA ARG A 82 13.53 16.40 6.71
C ARG A 82 13.75 17.57 5.75
N ALA A 83 12.79 17.83 4.85
CA ALA A 83 12.81 18.97 3.92
C ALA A 83 12.32 20.26 4.60
N ARG A 84 12.83 21.43 4.13
CA ARG A 84 12.40 22.76 4.53
C ARG A 84 11.17 23.23 3.76
N LYS A 85 10.35 24.09 4.36
CA LYS A 85 8.98 24.46 3.94
C LYS A 85 8.95 25.79 3.18
N GLY A 86 8.03 25.91 2.20
CA GLY A 86 7.64 27.12 1.50
C GLY A 86 6.29 27.68 1.96
N GLU A 87 5.93 28.88 1.52
CA GLU A 87 4.70 29.59 1.88
C GLU A 87 3.54 29.31 0.91
N ALA A 88 2.32 29.07 1.42
CA ALA A 88 1.11 28.80 0.64
C ALA A 88 -0.12 29.59 1.16
N SER A 89 -1.12 29.81 0.30
CA SER A 89 -2.37 30.50 0.64
C SER A 89 -3.44 29.52 1.16
N ILE A 90 -4.33 29.98 2.05
CA ILE A 90 -5.41 29.16 2.64
C ILE A 90 -6.70 29.43 1.89
N VAL A 91 -7.37 28.40 1.38
CA VAL A 91 -8.66 28.49 0.67
C VAL A 91 -9.78 27.77 1.43
N SER A 92 -9.47 26.72 2.16
CA SER A 92 -10.45 25.98 2.99
C SER A 92 -9.90 25.67 4.38
N PRO A 93 -10.75 25.65 5.44
CA PRO A 93 -10.31 25.30 6.78
C PRO A 93 -9.94 23.82 6.88
N ASN A 94 -9.03 23.47 7.80
CA ASN A 94 -8.74 22.08 8.11
C ASN A 94 -9.87 21.49 8.98
N ARG A 95 -10.78 20.76 8.35
CA ARG A 95 -11.91 20.08 9.01
C ARG A 95 -11.56 18.66 9.42
N LEU A 96 -10.62 18.02 8.73
CA LEU A 96 -10.18 16.65 9.05
C LEU A 96 -9.52 16.55 10.44
N GLN A 97 -8.81 17.62 10.86
CA GLN A 97 -8.19 17.73 12.19
C GLN A 97 -7.38 16.48 12.64
N ARG A 98 -6.78 15.76 11.66
CA ARG A 98 -6.06 14.49 11.87
C ARG A 98 -6.93 13.32 12.37
N GLN A 99 -8.22 13.37 12.16
CA GLN A 99 -9.11 12.24 12.38
C GLN A 99 -8.97 11.25 11.22
N PHE A 100 -7.88 10.46 11.25
CA PHE A 100 -7.54 9.56 10.15
C PHE A 100 -8.21 8.18 10.23
N ASN A 101 -9.01 7.92 11.24
CA ASN A 101 -9.69 6.64 11.43
C ASN A 101 -11.20 6.87 11.56
N PRO A 102 -11.89 7.11 10.44
CA PRO A 102 -13.36 7.15 10.43
C PRO A 102 -13.94 5.77 10.73
N ASP A 103 -15.20 5.73 11.17
CA ASP A 103 -15.89 4.51 11.57
C ASP A 103 -16.45 3.71 10.38
N ALA A 104 -16.63 4.36 9.23
CA ALA A 104 -17.19 3.77 8.03
C ALA A 104 -16.45 4.19 6.75
N PRO A 105 -16.54 3.39 5.67
CA PRO A 105 -16.12 3.81 4.34
C PRO A 105 -16.87 5.07 3.89
N ASP A 106 -16.19 5.86 3.04
CA ASP A 106 -16.77 7.04 2.39
C ASP A 106 -17.22 8.18 3.33
N GLU A 107 -16.68 8.24 4.54
CA GLU A 107 -16.81 9.41 5.43
C GLU A 107 -15.75 10.47 5.12
N SER A 108 -14.51 10.03 4.87
CA SER A 108 -13.40 10.95 4.63
C SER A 108 -12.41 10.35 3.62
N TRP A 109 -12.10 11.12 2.60
CA TRP A 109 -11.08 10.83 1.60
C TRP A 109 -9.91 11.79 1.70
N VAL A 110 -8.71 11.32 1.42
CA VAL A 110 -7.54 12.19 1.28
C VAL A 110 -6.99 12.08 -0.13
N THR A 111 -6.49 13.20 -0.65
CA THR A 111 -5.91 13.25 -1.99
C THR A 111 -4.56 13.96 -1.96
N ASP A 112 -3.66 13.52 -2.84
CA ASP A 112 -2.33 14.10 -2.98
C ASP A 112 -1.72 13.73 -4.33
N ILE A 113 -0.65 14.42 -4.72
CA ILE A 113 0.07 14.22 -5.96
C ILE A 113 1.51 13.82 -5.67
N THR A 114 2.01 12.84 -6.41
CA THR A 114 3.44 12.52 -6.42
C THR A 114 4.00 12.53 -7.84
N TYR A 115 5.32 12.59 -7.96
CA TYR A 115 6.01 12.57 -9.24
C TYR A 115 6.92 11.34 -9.34
N ILE A 116 7.06 10.85 -10.57
CA ILE A 116 7.82 9.66 -10.93
C ILE A 116 8.74 10.02 -12.09
N ARG A 117 10.00 9.67 -11.96
CA ARG A 117 10.99 9.94 -13.01
C ARG A 117 11.04 8.74 -13.98
N THR A 118 11.00 9.04 -15.28
CA THR A 118 11.28 8.10 -16.36
C THR A 118 12.38 8.68 -17.27
N HIS A 119 12.91 7.89 -18.19
CA HIS A 119 13.84 8.40 -19.18
C HIS A 119 13.17 9.39 -20.18
N GLU A 120 11.85 9.27 -20.39
CA GLU A 120 11.06 10.22 -21.17
C GLU A 120 10.67 11.50 -20.41
N GLY A 121 11.11 11.66 -19.15
CA GLY A 121 10.82 12.81 -18.30
C GLY A 121 9.86 12.47 -17.15
N TRP A 122 9.23 13.50 -16.59
CA TRP A 122 8.38 13.37 -15.42
C TRP A 122 7.01 12.79 -15.76
N LEU A 123 6.49 12.01 -14.85
CA LEU A 123 5.13 11.49 -14.81
C LEU A 123 4.55 11.82 -13.44
N TYR A 124 3.32 12.25 -13.38
CA TYR A 124 2.62 12.66 -12.15
C TYR A 124 1.49 11.68 -11.86
N LEU A 125 1.32 11.34 -10.60
CA LEU A 125 0.26 10.48 -10.11
C LEU A 125 -0.52 11.22 -9.03
N ALA A 126 -1.81 11.47 -9.27
CA ALA A 126 -2.76 11.87 -8.24
C ALA A 126 -3.52 10.65 -7.74
N VAL A 127 -3.80 10.59 -6.44
CA VAL A 127 -4.57 9.53 -5.81
C VAL A 127 -5.65 10.08 -4.90
N VAL A 128 -6.73 9.33 -4.75
CA VAL A 128 -7.76 9.51 -3.72
C VAL A 128 -7.79 8.24 -2.87
N VAL A 129 -7.60 8.40 -1.58
CA VAL A 129 -7.51 7.31 -0.59
C VAL A 129 -8.68 7.42 0.36
N ASP A 130 -9.44 6.36 0.52
CA ASP A 130 -10.43 6.24 1.59
C ASP A 130 -9.74 6.05 2.93
N LEU A 131 -10.10 6.86 3.93
CA LEU A 131 -9.44 6.84 5.23
C LEU A 131 -9.83 5.65 6.10
N PHE A 132 -10.98 5.04 5.90
CA PHE A 132 -11.41 3.87 6.64
C PHE A 132 -10.55 2.65 6.28
N SER A 133 -10.53 2.30 5.00
CA SER A 133 -9.88 1.08 4.52
C SER A 133 -8.44 1.27 4.05
N ARG A 134 -8.00 2.52 3.82
CA ARG A 134 -6.75 2.86 3.13
C ARG A 134 -6.74 2.48 1.65
N LYS A 135 -7.89 2.16 1.07
CA LYS A 135 -8.03 1.80 -0.33
C LYS A 135 -7.82 2.99 -1.24
N ILE A 136 -7.08 2.78 -2.32
CA ILE A 136 -7.00 3.76 -3.40
C ILE A 136 -8.28 3.61 -4.24
N ILE A 137 -9.18 4.56 -4.09
CA ILE A 137 -10.51 4.54 -4.73
C ILE A 137 -10.53 5.31 -6.05
N GLY A 138 -9.58 6.23 -6.23
CA GLY A 138 -9.41 6.95 -7.48
C GLY A 138 -7.95 7.32 -7.71
N TRP A 139 -7.53 7.35 -8.96
CA TRP A 139 -6.19 7.77 -9.34
C TRP A 139 -6.14 8.23 -10.80
N SER A 140 -5.16 9.07 -11.11
CA SER A 140 -4.89 9.55 -12.46
C SER A 140 -3.39 9.73 -12.67
N ILE A 141 -2.90 9.37 -13.86
CA ILE A 141 -1.49 9.49 -14.23
C ILE A 141 -1.36 10.33 -15.49
N GLN A 142 -0.59 11.42 -15.41
CA GLN A 142 -0.40 12.35 -16.53
C GLN A 142 1.07 12.79 -16.65
N SER A 143 1.46 13.23 -17.85
CA SER A 143 2.79 13.77 -18.14
C SER A 143 2.96 15.22 -17.67
N ARG A 144 1.88 15.90 -17.31
CA ARG A 144 1.85 17.28 -16.82
C ARG A 144 1.07 17.36 -15.53
N MET A 145 1.51 18.21 -14.60
CA MET A 145 0.84 18.44 -13.32
C MET A 145 -0.18 19.59 -13.47
N THR A 146 -1.26 19.32 -14.20
CA THR A 146 -2.39 20.26 -14.37
C THR A 146 -3.50 19.96 -13.34
N LYS A 147 -4.48 20.86 -13.22
CA LYS A 147 -5.67 20.63 -12.40
C LYS A 147 -6.46 19.37 -12.82
N ASP A 148 -6.41 18.99 -14.10
CA ASP A 148 -7.14 17.84 -14.63
C ASP A 148 -6.73 16.52 -13.99
N ILE A 149 -5.48 16.40 -13.54
CA ILE A 149 -5.02 15.17 -12.93
C ILE A 149 -5.75 14.85 -11.62
N VAL A 150 -6.01 15.88 -10.80
CA VAL A 150 -6.73 15.71 -9.53
C VAL A 150 -8.23 15.56 -9.76
N LEU A 151 -8.79 16.27 -10.74
CA LEU A 151 -10.20 16.14 -11.13
C LEU A 151 -10.50 14.73 -11.67
N ASN A 152 -9.64 14.18 -12.53
CA ASN A 152 -9.79 12.81 -13.05
C ASN A 152 -9.66 11.75 -11.95
N ALA A 153 -8.73 11.92 -11.00
CA ALA A 153 -8.61 11.02 -9.86
C ALA A 153 -9.88 11.06 -8.99
N LEU A 154 -10.40 12.27 -8.71
CA LEU A 154 -11.61 12.44 -7.91
C LEU A 154 -12.87 11.94 -8.64
N LEU A 155 -12.97 12.16 -9.95
CA LEU A 155 -14.05 11.65 -10.78
C LEU A 155 -14.11 10.12 -10.75
N MET A 156 -12.96 9.46 -10.88
CA MET A 156 -12.87 8.00 -10.74
C MET A 156 -13.34 7.55 -9.35
N ALA A 157 -12.95 8.26 -8.28
CA ALA A 157 -13.37 7.94 -6.92
C ALA A 157 -14.89 8.06 -6.77
N VAL A 158 -15.48 9.16 -7.22
CA VAL A 158 -16.94 9.38 -7.18
C VAL A 158 -17.68 8.29 -7.96
N TRP A 159 -17.25 7.94 -9.15
CA TRP A 159 -17.90 6.90 -9.96
C TRP A 159 -17.78 5.50 -9.34
N ARG A 160 -16.65 5.17 -8.75
CA ARG A 160 -16.47 3.86 -8.10
C ARG A 160 -17.25 3.72 -6.81
N ARG A 161 -17.42 4.82 -6.09
CA ARG A 161 -18.02 4.81 -4.74
C ARG A 161 -19.49 5.19 -4.72
N ASN A 162 -19.91 6.06 -5.66
CA ASN A 162 -21.26 6.62 -5.72
C ASN A 162 -21.79 7.02 -4.33
N PRO A 163 -21.10 7.91 -3.60
CA PRO A 163 -21.40 8.19 -2.21
C PRO A 163 -22.80 8.77 -2.06
N GLN A 164 -23.59 8.21 -1.15
CA GLN A 164 -24.96 8.66 -0.86
C GLN A 164 -25.01 9.71 0.26
N LYS A 165 -23.92 9.91 0.95
CA LYS A 165 -23.76 10.90 2.01
C LYS A 165 -22.65 11.89 1.65
N GLN A 166 -22.63 13.02 2.32
CA GLN A 166 -21.55 13.99 2.17
C GLN A 166 -20.23 13.38 2.63
N VAL A 167 -19.21 13.47 1.77
CA VAL A 167 -17.86 12.97 2.02
C VAL A 167 -16.91 14.14 2.22
N LEU A 168 -16.06 14.08 3.24
CA LEU A 168 -15.01 15.05 3.47
C LEU A 168 -13.79 14.71 2.60
N VAL A 169 -13.42 15.60 1.67
CA VAL A 169 -12.24 15.43 0.81
C VAL A 169 -11.12 16.34 1.28
N HIS A 170 -10.08 15.76 1.85
CA HIS A 170 -8.93 16.49 2.38
C HIS A 170 -7.76 16.49 1.41
N SER A 171 -7.15 17.65 1.19
CA SER A 171 -5.98 17.84 0.33
C SER A 171 -4.91 18.71 1.01
N ASP A 172 -3.74 18.80 0.40
CA ASP A 172 -2.79 19.86 0.70
C ASP A 172 -3.25 21.21 0.08
N GLN A 173 -2.44 22.26 0.24
CA GLN A 173 -2.72 23.59 -0.30
C GLN A 173 -2.09 23.78 -1.70
N GLY A 174 -1.92 22.74 -2.48
CA GLY A 174 -1.44 22.82 -3.86
C GLY A 174 -2.38 23.63 -4.75
N SER A 175 -1.80 24.33 -5.75
CA SER A 175 -2.55 25.17 -6.69
C SER A 175 -3.66 24.41 -7.44
N GLN A 176 -3.52 23.11 -7.61
CA GLN A 176 -4.51 22.24 -8.24
C GLN A 176 -5.80 22.15 -7.42
N TYR A 177 -5.68 22.08 -6.08
CA TYR A 177 -6.78 21.95 -5.13
C TYR A 177 -7.44 23.29 -4.76
N THR A 178 -6.78 24.41 -5.07
CA THR A 178 -7.33 25.76 -4.84
C THR A 178 -8.03 26.32 -6.07
N SER A 179 -8.06 25.58 -7.19
CA SER A 179 -8.68 26.00 -8.44
C SER A 179 -10.21 26.09 -8.32
N HIS A 180 -10.80 27.00 -9.09
CA HIS A 180 -12.25 27.16 -9.15
C HIS A 180 -12.95 25.86 -9.60
N GLU A 181 -12.37 25.17 -10.56
CA GLU A 181 -12.90 23.92 -11.09
C GLU A 181 -12.93 22.81 -10.04
N TRP A 182 -11.90 22.73 -9.18
CA TRP A 182 -11.89 21.80 -8.06
C TRP A 182 -13.02 22.10 -7.07
N GLN A 183 -13.18 23.35 -6.68
CA GLN A 183 -14.26 23.76 -5.75
C GLN A 183 -15.64 23.54 -6.35
N SER A 184 -15.81 23.84 -7.64
CA SER A 184 -17.06 23.60 -8.38
C SER A 184 -17.37 22.09 -8.44
N PHE A 185 -16.39 21.26 -8.72
CA PHE A 185 -16.54 19.79 -8.74
C PHE A 185 -16.99 19.25 -7.38
N LEU A 186 -16.34 19.66 -6.29
CA LEU A 186 -16.74 19.25 -4.94
C LEU A 186 -18.20 19.58 -4.67
N LYS A 187 -18.60 20.83 -4.96
CA LYS A 187 -19.97 21.30 -4.75
C LYS A 187 -20.98 20.53 -5.59
N SER A 188 -20.70 20.27 -6.87
CA SER A 188 -21.62 19.57 -7.78
C SER A 188 -21.84 18.11 -7.43
N HIS A 189 -20.89 17.48 -6.69
CA HIS A 189 -20.99 16.09 -6.27
C HIS A 189 -21.28 15.91 -4.77
N GLY A 190 -21.70 16.97 -4.07
CA GLY A 190 -22.03 16.90 -2.65
C GLY A 190 -20.84 16.58 -1.73
N LEU A 191 -19.61 16.88 -2.19
CA LEU A 191 -18.38 16.66 -1.44
C LEU A 191 -17.99 17.91 -0.65
N GLU A 192 -17.39 17.72 0.52
CA GLU A 192 -16.94 18.80 1.39
C GLU A 192 -15.43 18.94 1.36
N GLY A 193 -14.93 20.13 1.01
CA GLY A 193 -13.49 20.39 0.95
C GLY A 193 -12.87 20.67 2.31
N SER A 194 -11.71 20.08 2.55
CA SER A 194 -10.85 20.33 3.70
C SER A 194 -9.39 20.46 3.25
N MET A 195 -8.64 21.37 3.83
CA MET A 195 -7.25 21.59 3.47
C MET A 195 -6.32 21.49 4.68
N SER A 196 -5.14 20.93 4.47
CA SER A 196 -4.07 20.89 5.46
C SER A 196 -3.73 22.30 5.97
N ARG A 197 -3.32 22.39 7.22
CA ARG A 197 -2.76 23.65 7.73
C ARG A 197 -1.43 23.95 7.03
N ARG A 198 -1.17 25.23 6.83
CA ARG A 198 0.03 25.72 6.16
C ARG A 198 1.29 25.10 6.76
N GLY A 199 2.08 24.48 5.90
CA GLY A 199 3.35 23.89 6.29
C GLY A 199 3.25 22.67 7.22
N ASN A 200 2.08 22.07 7.40
CA ASN A 200 1.89 20.90 8.25
C ASN A 200 1.68 19.62 7.41
N CYS A 201 2.77 18.93 7.08
CA CYS A 201 2.74 17.68 6.34
C CYS A 201 1.99 16.54 7.08
N HIS A 202 1.85 16.63 8.41
CA HIS A 202 1.14 15.60 9.17
C HIS A 202 -0.37 15.59 8.94
N ASP A 203 -0.92 16.66 8.39
CA ASP A 203 -2.35 16.74 8.11
C ASP A 203 -2.76 15.88 6.90
N ASN A 204 -1.81 15.47 6.02
CA ASN A 204 -2.02 14.57 4.88
C ASN A 204 -1.19 13.26 4.98
N ALA A 205 -0.89 12.81 6.20
CA ALA A 205 0.04 11.71 6.47
C ALA A 205 -0.34 10.37 5.81
N VAL A 206 -1.63 10.12 5.55
CA VAL A 206 -2.10 8.86 4.94
C VAL A 206 -1.73 8.79 3.46
N ALA A 207 -1.95 9.84 2.69
CA ALA A 207 -1.54 9.88 1.28
C ALA A 207 0.00 9.84 1.15
N GLU A 208 0.72 10.59 2.01
CA GLU A 208 2.19 10.52 2.09
C GLU A 208 2.69 9.10 2.40
N SER A 209 2.03 8.39 3.31
CA SER A 209 2.35 7.00 3.65
C SER A 209 2.18 6.08 2.45
N PHE A 210 1.09 6.20 1.70
CA PHE A 210 0.89 5.44 0.46
C PHE A 210 2.01 5.71 -0.54
N PHE A 211 2.37 6.97 -0.79
CA PHE A 211 3.45 7.30 -1.72
C PHE A 211 4.82 6.80 -1.26
N GLN A 212 5.08 6.78 0.04
CA GLN A 212 6.31 6.16 0.56
C GLN A 212 6.34 4.66 0.28
N LEU A 213 5.20 3.96 0.41
CA LEU A 213 5.07 2.55 0.09
C LEU A 213 5.28 2.30 -1.40
N LEU A 214 4.55 3.01 -2.26
CA LEU A 214 4.68 2.92 -3.72
C LEU A 214 6.13 3.16 -4.18
N LYS A 215 6.74 4.25 -3.70
CA LYS A 215 8.14 4.58 -4.04
C LYS A 215 9.11 3.51 -3.57
N ARG A 216 8.95 2.98 -2.37
CA ARG A 216 9.81 1.95 -1.81
C ARG A 216 9.63 0.60 -2.49
N GLU A 217 8.39 0.21 -2.72
CA GLU A 217 8.03 -1.14 -3.15
C GLU A 217 8.12 -1.33 -4.66
N ARG A 218 7.99 -0.24 -5.45
CA ARG A 218 8.02 -0.28 -6.92
C ARG A 218 9.01 0.71 -7.54
N ILE A 219 8.80 2.01 -7.38
CA ILE A 219 9.46 3.04 -8.18
C ILE A 219 10.98 3.09 -7.96
N LYS A 220 11.46 2.98 -6.72
CA LYS A 220 12.90 3.04 -6.41
C LYS A 220 13.68 1.79 -6.78
N LYS A 221 13.03 0.73 -7.22
CA LYS A 221 13.67 -0.54 -7.61
C LYS A 221 14.18 -0.53 -9.05
N LYS A 222 13.62 0.30 -9.90
CA LYS A 222 13.98 0.38 -11.32
C LYS A 222 13.81 1.82 -11.83
N ILE A 223 14.53 2.12 -12.91
CA ILE A 223 14.30 3.34 -13.70
C ILE A 223 13.45 2.91 -14.88
N TYR A 224 12.29 3.53 -15.04
CA TYR A 224 11.39 3.23 -16.15
C TYR A 224 11.96 3.80 -17.45
N GLY A 225 11.99 2.98 -18.52
CA GLY A 225 12.37 3.41 -19.86
C GLY A 225 11.36 4.42 -20.42
N THR A 226 10.08 4.10 -20.33
CA THR A 226 8.99 4.89 -20.87
C THR A 226 7.97 5.29 -19.81
N ARG A 227 7.17 6.30 -20.12
CA ARG A 227 6.01 6.69 -19.29
C ARG A 227 4.94 5.60 -19.27
N GLU A 228 4.80 4.85 -20.35
CA GLU A 228 3.81 3.78 -20.46
C GLU A 228 4.18 2.58 -19.59
N GLU A 229 5.46 2.21 -19.57
CA GLU A 229 5.96 1.19 -18.63
C GLU A 229 5.67 1.58 -17.16
N ALA A 230 5.90 2.85 -16.82
CA ALA A 230 5.60 3.34 -15.47
C ALA A 230 4.09 3.31 -15.15
N ARG A 231 3.21 3.66 -16.13
CA ARG A 231 1.76 3.61 -15.97
C ARG A 231 1.27 2.18 -15.70
N SER A 232 1.71 1.23 -16.51
CA SER A 232 1.35 -0.18 -16.37
C SER A 232 1.77 -0.73 -15.01
N ASP A 233 3.01 -0.48 -14.59
CA ASP A 233 3.52 -0.97 -13.30
C ASP A 233 2.81 -0.34 -12.10
N ILE A 234 2.42 0.93 -12.18
CA ILE A 234 1.66 1.61 -11.13
C ILE A 234 0.22 1.11 -11.08
N PHE A 235 -0.41 0.88 -12.23
CA PHE A 235 -1.72 0.25 -12.32
C PHE A 235 -1.72 -1.11 -11.61
N ASP A 236 -0.77 -1.97 -11.98
CA ASP A 236 -0.63 -3.30 -11.37
C ASP A 236 -0.37 -3.20 -9.85
N TYR A 237 0.44 -2.24 -9.43
CA TYR A 237 0.69 -2.03 -8.01
C TYR A 237 -0.58 -1.62 -7.27
N ILE A 238 -1.35 -0.66 -7.77
CA ILE A 238 -2.55 -0.15 -7.10
C ILE A 238 -3.66 -1.20 -7.08
N GLU A 239 -4.03 -1.73 -8.26
CA GLU A 239 -5.23 -2.55 -8.40
C GLU A 239 -4.97 -4.02 -8.05
N MET A 240 -3.85 -4.59 -8.54
CA MET A 240 -3.59 -6.02 -8.40
C MET A 240 -2.86 -6.40 -7.11
N PHE A 241 -2.19 -5.43 -6.47
CA PHE A 241 -1.44 -5.72 -5.25
C PHE A 241 -1.89 -4.88 -4.05
N TYR A 242 -1.79 -3.53 -4.11
CA TYR A 242 -2.04 -2.67 -2.95
C TYR A 242 -3.46 -2.81 -2.41
N ASN A 243 -4.47 -2.65 -3.28
CA ASN A 243 -5.86 -2.73 -2.88
C ASN A 243 -6.32 -4.16 -2.53
N SER A 244 -5.87 -5.14 -3.30
CA SER A 244 -6.42 -6.51 -3.27
C SER A 244 -5.67 -7.49 -2.38
N LYS A 245 -4.34 -7.31 -2.21
CA LYS A 245 -3.49 -8.31 -1.54
C LYS A 245 -2.62 -7.74 -0.42
N ARG A 246 -2.24 -6.46 -0.52
CA ARG A 246 -1.26 -5.89 0.40
C ARG A 246 -1.82 -5.76 1.81
N ARG A 247 -1.24 -6.49 2.76
CA ARG A 247 -1.63 -6.45 4.17
C ARG A 247 -1.23 -5.14 4.83
N HIS A 248 -2.17 -4.51 5.54
CA HIS A 248 -2.00 -3.27 6.28
C HIS A 248 -2.12 -3.48 7.78
N GLY A 249 -1.19 -2.90 8.54
CA GLY A 249 -1.23 -2.98 10.01
C GLY A 249 -2.41 -2.25 10.62
N SER A 250 -2.88 -1.16 9.99
CA SER A 250 -4.06 -0.38 10.40
C SER A 250 -5.39 -1.09 10.14
N SER A 251 -5.40 -2.12 9.29
CA SER A 251 -6.60 -2.85 8.87
C SER A 251 -6.48 -4.33 9.30
N GLU A 252 -6.06 -4.57 10.52
CA GLU A 252 -5.95 -5.93 11.11
C GLU A 252 -5.16 -6.93 10.26
N GLN A 253 -4.13 -6.46 9.56
CA GLN A 253 -3.33 -7.24 8.60
C GLN A 253 -4.14 -7.74 7.38
N MET A 254 -5.31 -7.19 7.11
CA MET A 254 -6.06 -7.43 5.87
C MET A 254 -5.61 -6.49 4.75
N SER A 255 -5.95 -6.83 3.52
CA SER A 255 -5.89 -5.89 2.40
C SER A 255 -7.01 -4.85 2.52
N PRO A 256 -6.87 -3.65 1.89
CA PRO A 256 -7.93 -2.64 1.89
C PRO A 256 -9.29 -3.18 1.44
N THR A 257 -9.30 -4.01 0.40
CA THR A 257 -10.53 -4.60 -0.13
C THR A 257 -11.15 -5.62 0.83
N GLU A 258 -10.34 -6.48 1.44
CA GLU A 258 -10.84 -7.45 2.44
C GLU A 258 -11.41 -6.75 3.66
N TYR A 259 -10.77 -5.68 4.13
CA TYR A 259 -11.22 -4.90 5.28
C TYR A 259 -12.59 -4.24 5.03
N GLU A 260 -12.80 -3.65 3.83
CA GLU A 260 -14.11 -3.13 3.42
C GLU A 260 -15.17 -4.22 3.29
N ASN A 261 -14.82 -5.35 2.67
CA ASN A 261 -15.75 -6.46 2.51
C ASN A 261 -16.22 -7.01 3.87
N GLN A 262 -15.32 -7.11 4.84
CA GLN A 262 -15.67 -7.52 6.19
C GLN A 262 -16.62 -6.53 6.87
N TYR A 263 -16.42 -5.22 6.68
CA TYR A 263 -17.31 -4.19 7.19
C TYR A 263 -18.73 -4.36 6.62
N TYR A 264 -18.87 -4.50 5.29
CA TYR A 264 -20.18 -4.66 4.67
C TYR A 264 -20.86 -5.98 5.02
N GLN A 265 -20.11 -7.07 5.20
CA GLN A 265 -20.65 -8.33 5.66
C GLN A 265 -21.24 -8.22 7.09
N ARG A 266 -20.58 -7.50 7.98
CA ARG A 266 -21.11 -7.26 9.34
C ARG A 266 -22.40 -6.43 9.30
N LEU A 267 -22.52 -5.45 8.41
CA LEU A 267 -23.75 -4.66 8.23
C LEU A 267 -24.90 -5.48 7.63
N GLY A 268 -24.63 -6.38 6.68
CA GLY A 268 -25.65 -7.23 6.07
C GLY A 268 -26.07 -8.43 6.92
N SER A 269 -25.43 -8.64 8.08
CA SER A 269 -25.73 -9.71 9.02
C SER A 269 -26.58 -9.23 10.21
N VAL A 270 -27.03 -7.96 10.19
CA VAL A 270 -27.96 -7.35 11.17
C VAL A 270 -29.36 -7.18 10.55
#